data_35f2464a9b7bee0ce1e5a1200f3fdd37
#
_entry.id   35f2464a9b7bee0ce1e5a1200f3fdd37
#
_cell.length_a   1.000
_cell.length_b   1.000
_cell.length_c   1.000
_cell.angle_alpha   90.00
_cell.angle_beta   90.00
_cell.angle_gamma   90.00
#
_symmetry.space_group_name_H-M   'P 1'
#
loop_
_entity.id
_entity.type
_entity.pdbx_description
1 polymer ?
#
loop_
_entity_poly.entity_id
_entity_poly.type
_entity_poly.pdbx_seq_one_letter_code
_entity_poly.pdbx_strand_id
1 'polypeptide(L)'
;MRRSDGPRSQLLSLPPRTGRRPATEERDLAHVVPGVPTGSAAWWAAVARARTPLWFPDGLPAADDPPAAGEGARSGVPTLLFLHRHDPHRHDPGAPGAGVYLDLAGLTDRADLTAGAMTHVPGTDVHVAAIGVPDGYVGSYAFVPHDGGLRSPAARNTPQARAWWLGVLAGSRPDALARADGLVDSRGSARSVAVAPPDADPGTAPRASAPRASAPAGRTTARTWHRPDGVDQPVWVRTPARAPGGEVGLLVLFDGAMWADRVPIGPVLDDLHARGLVPPTAAVLVDALSTDRRAADLAGTDAYLDLVADDLLPRVVEPVLAGLGLRSHPDPARHVVAGQSYGGLAAFRLAARRPERFGACVSQSGSFWWPAMDDPAQRAVAAHLRTAPARATRTVLQVGRLEGELTDANREVAALLRRRGEHLDYTEVTGGHDWAWWSRHLGAGLVAALG
;
A
#
# COMPACT_ATOMS: atom_id res chain seq x y z
N MET A 1 -23.15 -44.21 19.35
CA MET A 1 -22.59 -43.48 18.19
C MET A 1 -22.39 -42.04 18.62
N ARG A 2 -21.20 -41.70 19.08
CA ARG A 2 -20.83 -40.32 19.50
C ARG A 2 -20.24 -39.60 18.29
N ARG A 3 -20.85 -38.48 17.89
CA ARG A 3 -20.28 -37.59 16.86
C ARG A 3 -19.09 -36.83 17.48
N SER A 4 -17.92 -37.00 16.90
CA SER A 4 -16.72 -36.24 17.23
C SER A 4 -16.88 -34.82 16.69
N ASP A 5 -16.99 -33.84 17.59
CA ASP A 5 -16.81 -32.42 17.27
C ASP A 5 -15.35 -32.19 16.88
N GLY A 6 -15.13 -31.90 15.61
CA GLY A 6 -13.86 -31.39 15.11
C GLY A 6 -13.57 -29.98 15.68
N PRO A 7 -12.29 -29.58 15.77
CA PRO A 7 -11.93 -28.28 16.34
C PRO A 7 -12.57 -27.17 15.51
N ARG A 8 -13.47 -26.41 16.13
CA ARG A 8 -13.98 -25.14 15.62
C ARG A 8 -12.76 -24.23 15.44
N SER A 9 -12.45 -23.89 14.21
CA SER A 9 -11.55 -22.80 13.86
C SER A 9 -12.01 -21.58 14.67
N GLN A 10 -11.20 -21.19 15.65
CA GLN A 10 -11.32 -19.87 16.26
C GLN A 10 -10.96 -18.87 15.16
N LEU A 11 -11.97 -18.35 14.48
CA LEU A 11 -11.89 -17.10 13.77
C LEU A 11 -11.45 -16.08 14.83
N LEU A 12 -10.17 -15.70 14.79
CA LEU A 12 -9.67 -14.52 15.47
C LEU A 12 -10.49 -13.36 14.88
N SER A 13 -11.60 -13.03 15.54
CA SER A 13 -12.27 -11.76 15.32
C SER A 13 -11.21 -10.69 15.54
N LEU A 14 -10.92 -9.92 14.48
CA LEU A 14 -10.17 -8.69 14.63
C LEU A 14 -10.80 -7.92 15.79
N PRO A 15 -10.00 -7.37 16.70
CA PRO A 15 -10.55 -6.48 17.72
C PRO A 15 -11.38 -5.42 16.97
N PRO A 16 -12.53 -5.01 17.54
CA PRO A 16 -13.33 -3.94 16.95
C PRO A 16 -12.38 -2.80 16.62
N ARG A 17 -12.52 -2.19 15.42
CA ARG A 17 -11.73 -1.06 14.94
C ARG A 17 -11.37 -0.22 16.15
N THR A 18 -10.09 -0.15 16.51
CA THR A 18 -9.63 0.43 17.76
C THR A 18 -10.22 1.82 17.85
N GLY A 19 -11.22 1.99 18.69
CA GLY A 19 -12.03 3.19 18.73
C GLY A 19 -11.17 4.38 19.08
N ARG A 20 -11.43 5.52 18.42
CA ARG A 20 -10.93 6.81 18.84
C ARG A 20 -11.11 6.95 20.36
N ARG A 21 -10.05 7.17 21.11
CA ARG A 21 -10.20 7.76 22.45
C ARG A 21 -10.85 9.16 22.25
N PRO A 22 -11.95 9.49 22.93
CA PRO A 22 -12.53 10.81 22.82
C PRO A 22 -11.54 11.85 23.30
N ALA A 23 -11.59 12.96 22.61
CA ALA A 23 -11.02 14.28 22.89
C ALA A 23 -9.82 14.30 23.83
N THR A 24 -8.71 14.54 23.27
CA THR A 24 -7.54 15.05 23.91
C THR A 24 -7.91 16.35 24.62
N GLU A 25 -8.09 16.31 25.93
CA GLU A 25 -8.07 17.51 26.73
C GLU A 25 -6.66 18.13 26.64
N GLU A 26 -6.55 19.44 26.82
CA GLU A 26 -5.27 20.16 26.80
C GLU A 26 -4.18 19.48 27.70
N ARG A 27 -4.61 18.80 28.77
CA ARG A 27 -3.76 18.02 29.68
C ARG A 27 -2.99 16.89 29.00
N ASP A 28 -3.56 16.27 27.98
CA ASP A 28 -2.91 15.15 27.28
C ASP A 28 -1.70 15.61 26.46
N LEU A 29 -1.65 16.88 26.05
CA LEU A 29 -0.54 17.45 25.30
C LEU A 29 0.59 17.99 26.18
N ALA A 30 0.39 18.15 27.48
CA ALA A 30 1.46 18.52 28.41
C ALA A 30 2.59 17.47 28.44
N HIS A 31 2.28 16.22 28.16
CA HIS A 31 3.26 15.14 28.05
C HIS A 31 4.08 15.16 26.75
N VAL A 32 3.60 15.84 25.72
CA VAL A 32 4.28 15.95 24.41
C VAL A 32 5.56 16.80 24.54
N VAL A 33 5.45 17.96 25.23
CA VAL A 33 6.59 18.83 25.53
C VAL A 33 6.41 19.36 26.97
N PRO A 34 6.90 18.64 27.99
CA PRO A 34 6.70 19.00 29.38
C PRO A 34 7.24 20.41 29.72
N GLY A 35 6.41 21.20 30.41
CA GLY A 35 6.79 22.53 30.88
C GLY A 35 6.83 23.63 29.81
N VAL A 36 6.40 23.34 28.59
CA VAL A 36 6.33 24.33 27.50
C VAL A 36 4.86 24.52 27.07
N PRO A 37 4.36 25.77 27.01
CA PRO A 37 2.98 26.03 26.61
C PRO A 37 2.66 25.46 25.23
N THR A 38 1.59 24.68 25.14
CA THR A 38 1.11 24.04 23.90
C THR A 38 0.87 25.10 22.82
N GLY A 39 1.33 24.83 21.58
CA GLY A 39 1.17 25.72 20.44
C GLY A 39 2.15 26.90 20.39
N SER A 40 2.97 27.11 21.43
CA SER A 40 4.01 28.14 21.38
C SER A 40 5.10 27.82 20.34
N ALA A 41 5.85 28.81 19.89
CA ALA A 41 6.95 28.61 18.95
C ALA A 41 7.98 27.59 19.49
N ALA A 42 8.27 27.61 20.79
CA ALA A 42 9.16 26.67 21.46
C ALA A 42 8.60 25.24 21.45
N TRP A 43 7.29 25.09 21.66
CA TRP A 43 6.59 23.82 21.61
C TRP A 43 6.67 23.22 20.20
N TRP A 44 6.32 24.00 19.17
CA TRP A 44 6.41 23.54 17.77
C TRP A 44 7.84 23.20 17.35
N ALA A 45 8.83 23.95 17.85
CA ALA A 45 10.23 23.62 17.61
C ALA A 45 10.63 22.27 18.25
N ALA A 46 10.08 21.93 19.41
CA ALA A 46 10.29 20.65 20.05
C ALA A 46 9.60 19.51 19.28
N VAL A 47 8.35 19.71 18.88
CA VAL A 47 7.61 18.73 18.03
C VAL A 47 8.33 18.50 16.70
N ALA A 48 8.85 19.56 16.06
CA ALA A 48 9.61 19.45 14.82
C ALA A 48 10.89 18.62 14.98
N ARG A 49 11.56 18.69 16.13
CA ARG A 49 12.71 17.82 16.44
C ARG A 49 12.31 16.38 16.69
N ALA A 50 11.19 16.16 17.38
CA ALA A 50 10.66 14.81 17.65
C ALA A 50 10.13 14.13 16.39
N ARG A 51 9.64 14.91 15.41
CA ARG A 51 8.96 14.46 14.18
C ARG A 51 7.62 13.79 14.48
N THR A 52 6.70 13.85 13.54
CA THR A 52 5.34 13.35 13.66
C THR A 52 5.09 12.15 12.71
N PRO A 53 4.07 11.30 12.97
CA PRO A 53 3.31 11.22 14.22
C PRO A 53 4.18 10.77 15.40
N LEU A 54 3.82 11.20 16.62
CA LEU A 54 4.50 10.76 17.83
C LEU A 54 4.00 9.38 18.23
N TRP A 55 4.93 8.54 18.73
CA TRP A 55 4.64 7.16 19.08
C TRP A 55 4.56 6.94 20.59
N PHE A 56 3.49 6.31 21.04
CA PHE A 56 3.24 5.91 22.42
C PHE A 56 2.95 4.41 22.46
N PRO A 57 3.95 3.57 22.77
CA PRO A 57 3.82 2.11 22.74
C PRO A 57 2.79 1.58 23.73
N ASP A 58 2.66 2.22 24.88
CA ASP A 58 1.75 1.84 25.95
C ASP A 58 0.43 2.64 25.94
N GLY A 59 0.15 3.37 24.87
CA GLY A 59 -0.95 4.33 24.79
C GLY A 59 -0.60 5.69 25.39
N LEU A 60 -1.50 6.67 25.21
CA LEU A 60 -1.34 7.97 25.85
C LEU A 60 -1.48 7.83 27.37
N PRO A 61 -0.60 8.49 28.16
CA PRO A 61 -0.76 8.53 29.61
C PRO A 61 -2.10 9.18 29.98
N ALA A 62 -2.75 8.65 31.03
CA ALA A 62 -3.91 9.34 31.61
C ALA A 62 -3.45 10.61 32.33
N ALA A 63 -4.33 11.62 32.42
CA ALA A 63 -4.01 12.90 33.05
C ALA A 63 -3.54 12.76 34.52
N ASP A 64 -3.93 11.69 35.19
CA ASP A 64 -3.63 11.41 36.61
C ASP A 64 -2.54 10.34 36.79
N ASP A 65 -1.92 9.83 35.73
CA ASP A 65 -0.85 8.84 35.84
C ASP A 65 0.44 9.52 36.35
N PRO A 66 1.04 9.02 37.45
CA PRO A 66 2.32 9.53 37.91
C PRO A 66 3.40 9.27 36.84
N PRO A 67 4.44 10.13 36.73
CA PRO A 67 5.55 9.91 35.84
C PRO A 67 6.14 8.52 36.11
N ALA A 68 6.19 7.68 35.08
CA ALA A 68 6.56 6.28 35.22
C ALA A 68 7.98 6.10 35.76
N ALA A 69 8.06 5.66 36.99
CA ALA A 69 9.26 5.03 37.54
C ALA A 69 9.01 3.52 37.60
N GLY A 70 9.58 2.78 36.62
CA GLY A 70 9.62 1.31 36.70
C GLY A 70 8.87 0.61 35.54
N GLU A 71 9.49 -0.45 35.05
CA GLU A 71 8.98 -1.39 34.05
C GLU A 71 7.77 -2.18 34.56
N GLY A 72 6.60 -1.55 34.61
CA GLY A 72 5.32 -2.20 34.87
C GLY A 72 4.52 -2.24 33.57
N ALA A 73 4.04 -3.42 33.17
CA ALA A 73 3.23 -3.63 31.98
C ALA A 73 2.01 -2.67 31.96
N ARG A 74 2.08 -1.62 31.15
CA ARG A 74 0.95 -0.74 30.90
C ARG A 74 0.06 -1.39 29.87
N SER A 75 -1.22 -1.56 30.17
CA SER A 75 -2.22 -2.23 29.33
C SER A 75 -2.86 -1.28 28.29
N GLY A 76 -2.15 -0.29 27.80
CA GLY A 76 -2.66 0.67 26.84
C GLY A 76 -2.56 0.16 25.38
N VAL A 77 -3.45 0.64 24.52
CA VAL A 77 -3.37 0.38 23.09
C VAL A 77 -2.24 1.24 22.48
N PRO A 78 -1.28 0.66 21.76
CA PRO A 78 -0.25 1.44 21.06
C PRO A 78 -0.87 2.55 20.23
N THR A 79 -0.36 3.76 20.33
CA THR A 79 -1.03 4.96 19.80
C THR A 79 -0.08 5.84 19.00
N LEU A 80 -0.53 6.28 17.83
CA LEU A 80 0.08 7.37 17.07
C LEU A 80 -0.67 8.68 17.36
N LEU A 81 0.06 9.71 17.75
CA LEU A 81 -0.47 11.05 17.97
C LEU A 81 -0.10 11.94 16.77
N PHE A 82 -1.12 12.37 16.06
CA PHE A 82 -1.01 13.26 14.91
C PHE A 82 -1.25 14.69 15.35
N LEU A 83 -0.38 15.60 14.90
CA LEU A 83 -0.43 17.02 15.23
C LEU A 83 -0.45 17.82 13.94
N HIS A 84 -1.42 18.72 13.81
CA HIS A 84 -1.52 19.62 12.67
C HIS A 84 -1.52 21.08 13.17
N ARG A 85 -0.63 21.88 12.59
CA ARG A 85 -0.58 23.31 12.86
C ARG A 85 -1.56 24.03 11.96
N HIS A 86 -2.51 24.73 12.58
CA HIS A 86 -3.46 25.55 11.84
C HIS A 86 -2.76 26.78 11.22
N ASP A 87 -3.12 27.10 9.97
CA ASP A 87 -2.69 28.34 9.32
C ASP A 87 -3.83 29.38 9.41
N PRO A 88 -3.72 30.38 10.30
CA PRO A 88 -4.80 31.35 10.51
C PRO A 88 -5.08 32.24 9.28
N HIS A 89 -4.17 32.26 8.30
CA HIS A 89 -4.37 33.05 7.07
C HIS A 89 -5.14 32.27 5.99
N ARG A 90 -5.36 30.98 6.18
CA ARG A 90 -6.00 30.11 5.19
C ARG A 90 -7.35 29.57 5.60
N HIS A 91 -7.58 29.39 6.89
CA HIS A 91 -8.82 28.84 7.45
C HIS A 91 -9.11 29.55 8.77
N ASP A 92 -10.35 29.95 8.97
CA ASP A 92 -10.82 30.49 10.26
C ASP A 92 -11.22 29.31 11.17
N PRO A 93 -10.44 29.01 12.22
CA PRO A 93 -10.78 27.91 13.14
C PRO A 93 -12.04 28.21 13.96
N GLY A 94 -12.48 29.48 14.01
CA GLY A 94 -13.70 29.93 14.67
C GLY A 94 -14.93 29.83 13.78
N ALA A 95 -14.78 29.55 12.48
CA ALA A 95 -15.94 29.39 11.59
C ALA A 95 -16.77 28.17 12.01
N PRO A 96 -18.09 28.25 12.08
CA PRO A 96 -18.94 27.13 12.48
C PRO A 96 -18.71 25.89 11.61
N GLY A 97 -18.22 24.82 12.23
CA GLY A 97 -17.96 23.55 11.55
C GLY A 97 -16.62 23.46 10.83
N ALA A 98 -15.75 24.49 10.91
CA ALA A 98 -14.36 24.39 10.45
C ALA A 98 -13.58 23.34 11.25
N GLY A 99 -12.62 22.68 10.61
CA GLY A 99 -11.83 21.66 11.27
C GLY A 99 -10.78 21.02 10.37
N VAL A 100 -10.16 19.99 10.87
CA VAL A 100 -9.20 19.18 10.14
C VAL A 100 -9.60 17.72 10.25
N TYR A 101 -9.64 17.04 9.12
CA TYR A 101 -9.83 15.58 9.06
C TYR A 101 -8.49 14.92 8.76
N LEU A 102 -8.16 13.87 9.52
CA LEU A 102 -7.01 12.99 9.27
C LEU A 102 -7.47 11.84 8.37
N ASP A 103 -7.00 11.80 7.12
CA ASP A 103 -7.16 10.65 6.23
C ASP A 103 -5.99 9.70 6.44
N LEU A 104 -6.19 8.64 7.22
CA LEU A 104 -5.18 7.63 7.57
C LEU A 104 -5.59 6.26 7.01
N ALA A 105 -4.77 5.70 6.15
CA ALA A 105 -5.08 4.48 5.40
C ALA A 105 -5.45 3.30 6.30
N GLY A 106 -6.66 2.77 6.10
CA GLY A 106 -7.18 1.60 6.82
C GLY A 106 -7.69 1.87 8.25
N LEU A 107 -7.42 3.04 8.84
CA LEU A 107 -7.78 3.38 10.22
C LEU A 107 -8.83 4.47 10.34
N THR A 108 -8.93 5.36 9.35
CA THR A 108 -10.04 6.34 9.26
C THR A 108 -11.03 5.92 8.19
N ASP A 109 -12.30 6.29 8.37
CA ASP A 109 -13.38 5.85 7.49
C ASP A 109 -14.01 7.05 6.77
N ARG A 110 -14.07 6.97 5.46
CA ARG A 110 -14.71 7.99 4.60
C ARG A 110 -16.24 8.07 4.79
N ALA A 111 -16.84 7.03 5.32
CA ALA A 111 -18.25 6.96 5.60
C ALA A 111 -18.58 7.35 7.04
N ASP A 112 -17.61 7.29 7.94
CA ASP A 112 -17.68 7.78 9.31
C ASP A 112 -16.55 8.78 9.56
N LEU A 113 -16.81 10.03 9.30
CA LEU A 113 -15.81 11.10 9.42
C LEU A 113 -15.42 11.39 10.88
N THR A 114 -16.13 10.84 11.86
CA THR A 114 -15.77 11.03 13.28
C THR A 114 -14.45 10.34 13.62
N ALA A 115 -14.13 9.23 12.94
CA ALA A 115 -12.90 8.47 13.17
C ALA A 115 -11.61 9.26 12.85
N GLY A 116 -11.69 10.21 11.90
CA GLY A 116 -10.55 11.03 11.47
C GLY A 116 -10.66 12.50 11.85
N ALA A 117 -11.77 12.94 12.48
CA ALA A 117 -11.92 14.34 12.89
C ALA A 117 -10.86 14.66 13.96
N MET A 118 -10.04 15.69 13.73
CA MET A 118 -9.07 16.16 14.69
C MET A 118 -9.70 17.15 15.68
N THR A 119 -9.24 17.12 16.93
CA THR A 119 -9.71 18.06 17.97
C THR A 119 -8.84 19.30 17.94
N HIS A 120 -9.46 20.49 17.90
CA HIS A 120 -8.76 21.75 18.10
C HIS A 120 -8.49 21.97 19.60
N VAL A 121 -7.26 22.33 19.95
CA VAL A 121 -6.89 22.69 21.32
C VAL A 121 -7.21 24.17 21.53
N PRO A 122 -8.18 24.53 22.41
CA PRO A 122 -8.63 25.91 22.57
C PRO A 122 -7.48 26.87 22.93
N GLY A 123 -7.50 28.07 22.32
CA GLY A 123 -6.48 29.10 22.56
C GLY A 123 -5.13 28.83 21.88
N THR A 124 -5.02 27.80 21.03
CA THR A 124 -3.79 27.46 20.31
C THR A 124 -4.03 27.31 18.81
N ASP A 125 -2.95 27.11 18.04
CA ASP A 125 -2.99 26.76 16.61
C ASP A 125 -2.89 25.23 16.38
N VAL A 126 -3.18 24.41 17.40
CA VAL A 126 -2.97 22.95 17.38
C VAL A 126 -4.26 22.21 17.13
N HIS A 127 -4.26 21.32 16.13
CA HIS A 127 -5.23 20.23 15.98
C HIS A 127 -4.54 18.90 16.28
N VAL A 128 -5.24 18.02 16.98
CA VAL A 128 -4.69 16.75 17.45
C VAL A 128 -5.63 15.58 17.18
N ALA A 129 -5.06 14.43 16.83
CA ALA A 129 -5.78 13.15 16.78
C ALA A 129 -4.89 12.05 17.36
N ALA A 130 -5.42 11.30 18.32
CA ALA A 130 -4.80 10.11 18.88
C ALA A 130 -5.47 8.88 18.28
N ILE A 131 -4.71 8.05 17.57
CA ILE A 131 -5.22 6.86 16.89
C ILE A 131 -4.52 5.63 17.44
N GLY A 132 -5.28 4.73 18.05
CA GLY A 132 -4.77 3.40 18.41
C GLY A 132 -4.43 2.61 17.16
N VAL A 133 -3.22 2.06 17.10
CA VAL A 133 -2.72 1.35 15.93
C VAL A 133 -2.26 -0.06 16.31
N PRO A 134 -2.50 -1.08 15.47
CA PRO A 134 -1.94 -2.40 15.69
C PRO A 134 -0.44 -2.43 15.39
N ASP A 135 0.27 -3.35 16.03
CA ASP A 135 1.71 -3.55 15.81
C ASP A 135 2.03 -3.83 14.32
N GLY A 136 3.13 -3.25 13.87
CA GLY A 136 3.57 -3.38 12.48
C GLY A 136 2.75 -2.56 11.49
N TYR A 137 1.94 -1.58 11.95
CA TYR A 137 1.14 -0.74 11.07
C TYR A 137 2.01 0.09 10.12
N VAL A 138 1.63 0.08 8.86
CA VAL A 138 2.17 0.96 7.81
C VAL A 138 1.02 1.52 6.98
N GLY A 139 0.93 2.83 6.90
CA GLY A 139 -0.08 3.51 6.10
C GLY A 139 0.28 4.93 5.72
N SER A 140 -0.21 5.38 4.57
CA SER A 140 -0.12 6.80 4.21
C SER A 140 -1.20 7.61 4.91
N TYR A 141 -0.89 8.88 5.17
CA TYR A 141 -1.87 9.82 5.72
C TYR A 141 -1.72 11.22 5.14
N ALA A 142 -2.78 12.00 5.26
CA ALA A 142 -2.79 13.41 4.97
C ALA A 142 -3.77 14.14 5.87
N PHE A 143 -3.53 15.42 6.09
CA PHE A 143 -4.48 16.32 6.72
C PHE A 143 -5.39 16.93 5.68
N VAL A 144 -6.68 17.02 5.99
CA VAL A 144 -7.71 17.63 5.14
C VAL A 144 -8.37 18.77 5.93
N PRO A 145 -7.81 20.00 5.87
CA PRO A 145 -8.47 21.18 6.44
C PRO A 145 -9.77 21.48 5.69
N HIS A 146 -10.81 21.93 6.42
CA HIS A 146 -12.10 22.30 5.83
C HIS A 146 -12.78 23.44 6.61
N ASP A 147 -13.51 24.29 5.91
CA ASP A 147 -14.17 25.47 6.46
C ASP A 147 -15.59 25.20 6.97
N GLY A 148 -16.02 23.96 6.98
CA GLY A 148 -17.31 23.54 7.54
C GLY A 148 -17.86 22.28 6.88
N GLY A 149 -18.55 21.51 7.69
CA GLY A 149 -19.51 20.50 7.28
C GLY A 149 -19.04 19.44 6.28
N LEU A 150 -17.87 18.79 6.46
CA LEU A 150 -17.63 17.55 5.74
C LEU A 150 -18.81 16.59 6.02
N ARG A 151 -19.61 16.33 4.99
CA ARG A 151 -20.74 15.39 5.07
C ARG A 151 -20.57 14.33 4.02
N SER A 152 -20.34 13.11 4.46
CA SER A 152 -20.30 11.96 3.56
C SER A 152 -21.68 11.71 2.95
N PRO A 153 -21.76 11.39 1.65
CA PRO A 153 -23.00 10.85 1.07
C PRO A 153 -23.47 9.61 1.85
N ALA A 154 -24.79 9.47 1.99
CA ALA A 154 -25.39 8.40 2.80
C ALA A 154 -25.08 6.98 2.27
N ALA A 155 -24.83 6.82 0.98
CA ALA A 155 -24.54 5.52 0.36
C ALA A 155 -23.02 5.30 0.21
N ARG A 156 -22.51 4.22 0.80
CA ARG A 156 -21.11 3.77 0.63
C ARG A 156 -20.91 3.18 -0.77
N ASN A 157 -19.66 3.20 -1.25
CA ASN A 157 -19.22 2.53 -2.49
C ASN A 157 -19.95 2.94 -3.78
N THR A 158 -20.58 4.11 -3.78
CA THR A 158 -21.24 4.66 -4.98
C THR A 158 -20.29 5.57 -5.78
N PRO A 159 -20.51 5.75 -7.10
CA PRO A 159 -19.78 6.73 -7.89
C PRO A 159 -19.85 8.16 -7.30
N GLN A 160 -20.98 8.54 -6.72
CA GLN A 160 -21.17 9.83 -6.06
C GLN A 160 -20.32 9.97 -4.79
N ALA A 161 -20.31 8.95 -3.93
CA ALA A 161 -19.45 8.93 -2.74
C ALA A 161 -17.97 9.00 -3.13
N ARG A 162 -17.59 8.30 -4.19
CA ARG A 162 -16.22 8.34 -4.73
C ARG A 162 -15.86 9.73 -5.26
N ALA A 163 -16.73 10.34 -6.08
CA ALA A 163 -16.49 11.67 -6.64
C ALA A 163 -16.40 12.74 -5.54
N TRP A 164 -17.30 12.69 -4.55
CA TRP A 164 -17.26 13.56 -3.38
C TRP A 164 -15.93 13.42 -2.64
N TRP A 165 -15.49 12.20 -2.35
CA TRP A 165 -14.24 11.97 -1.62
C TRP A 165 -13.02 12.45 -2.39
N LEU A 166 -12.99 12.25 -3.70
CA LEU A 166 -11.92 12.79 -4.56
C LEU A 166 -11.86 14.32 -4.49
N GLY A 167 -13.00 14.98 -4.46
CA GLY A 167 -13.08 16.44 -4.24
C GLY A 167 -12.53 16.86 -2.88
N VAL A 168 -12.87 16.13 -1.81
CA VAL A 168 -12.35 16.36 -0.46
C VAL A 168 -10.82 16.19 -0.42
N LEU A 169 -10.30 15.14 -1.02
CA LEU A 169 -8.85 14.86 -1.04
C LEU A 169 -8.05 15.86 -1.88
N ALA A 170 -8.67 16.59 -2.79
CA ALA A 170 -7.97 17.64 -3.56
C ALA A 170 -7.41 18.75 -2.64
N GLY A 171 -8.03 18.99 -1.47
CA GLY A 171 -7.55 19.89 -0.43
C GLY A 171 -6.56 19.29 0.57
N SER A 172 -6.22 17.99 0.43
CA SER A 172 -5.35 17.31 1.38
C SER A 172 -3.91 17.84 1.35
N ARG A 173 -3.24 17.79 2.50
CA ARG A 173 -1.87 18.24 2.67
C ARG A 173 -1.05 17.17 3.40
N PRO A 174 0.20 16.92 2.96
CA PRO A 174 1.11 16.09 3.72
C PRO A 174 1.49 16.78 5.05
N ASP A 175 1.96 15.99 5.98
CA ASP A 175 2.52 16.47 7.23
C ASP A 175 3.94 16.99 7.01
N ALA A 176 4.14 18.28 7.17
CA ALA A 176 5.46 18.91 7.02
C ALA A 176 6.48 18.45 8.09
N LEU A 177 6.02 17.87 9.19
CA LEU A 177 6.85 17.37 10.30
C LEU A 177 7.03 15.86 10.25
N ALA A 178 6.56 15.18 9.20
CA ALA A 178 6.58 13.73 9.10
C ALA A 178 7.98 13.13 9.32
N ARG A 179 8.02 12.02 10.06
CA ARG A 179 9.25 11.27 10.37
C ARG A 179 9.77 10.50 9.17
N ALA A 180 8.87 9.82 8.46
CA ALA A 180 9.21 9.02 7.30
C ALA A 180 9.06 9.84 6.01
N ASP A 181 9.83 9.46 4.99
CA ASP A 181 9.66 10.01 3.65
C ASP A 181 8.22 9.78 3.19
N GLY A 182 7.64 10.82 2.60
CA GLY A 182 6.33 10.78 2.01
C GLY A 182 6.31 10.03 0.68
N LEU A 183 5.14 9.92 0.10
CA LEU A 183 4.93 9.40 -1.24
C LEU A 183 3.96 10.31 -2.02
N VAL A 184 3.95 10.18 -3.33
CA VAL A 184 2.92 10.76 -4.18
C VAL A 184 2.00 9.63 -4.61
N ASP A 185 0.70 9.75 -4.29
CA ASP A 185 -0.27 8.71 -4.63
C ASP A 185 -0.59 8.67 -6.14
N SER A 186 -1.42 7.70 -6.55
CA SER A 186 -1.80 7.53 -7.97
C SER A 186 -2.55 8.73 -8.56
N ARG A 187 -3.04 9.65 -7.74
CA ARG A 187 -3.73 10.89 -8.15
C ARG A 187 -2.79 12.10 -8.21
N GLY A 188 -1.54 11.94 -7.83
CA GLY A 188 -0.57 13.04 -7.75
C GLY A 188 -0.60 13.81 -6.43
N SER A 189 -1.35 13.33 -5.42
CA SER A 189 -1.39 13.96 -4.12
C SER A 189 -0.23 13.51 -3.24
N ALA A 190 0.49 14.49 -2.67
CA ALA A 190 1.55 14.19 -1.69
C ALA A 190 0.92 13.68 -0.38
N ARG A 191 1.47 12.61 0.16
CA ARG A 191 1.03 11.99 1.41
C ARG A 191 2.24 11.70 2.29
N SER A 192 2.06 11.78 3.59
CA SER A 192 3.04 11.34 4.56
C SER A 192 2.83 9.86 4.89
N VAL A 193 3.82 9.21 5.50
CA VAL A 193 3.76 7.80 5.88
C VAL A 193 3.91 7.66 7.39
N ALA A 194 3.00 6.92 7.99
CA ALA A 194 3.04 6.49 9.38
C ALA A 194 3.48 5.03 9.48
N VAL A 195 4.39 4.75 10.41
CA VAL A 195 4.89 3.42 10.74
C VAL A 195 4.83 3.25 12.25
N ALA A 196 4.38 2.11 12.74
CA ALA A 196 4.27 1.83 14.18
C ALA A 196 4.74 0.40 14.51
N PRO A 197 5.76 0.27 15.36
CA PRO A 197 6.60 1.33 15.93
C PRO A 197 7.44 2.04 14.84
N PRO A 198 7.85 3.31 15.05
CA PRO A 198 8.53 4.11 14.01
C PRO A 198 9.84 3.53 13.51
N ASP A 199 10.53 2.77 14.35
CA ASP A 199 11.83 2.15 14.05
C ASP A 199 11.69 0.68 13.64
N ALA A 200 10.46 0.15 13.62
CA ALA A 200 10.21 -1.19 13.10
C ALA A 200 10.53 -1.24 11.62
N ASP A 201 11.29 -2.23 11.22
CA ASP A 201 11.31 -2.64 9.83
C ASP A 201 9.94 -3.28 9.53
N PRO A 202 9.04 -2.63 8.79
CA PRO A 202 7.69 -3.14 8.54
C PRO A 202 7.64 -4.38 7.66
N GLY A 203 8.80 -4.90 7.27
CA GLY A 203 8.95 -6.13 6.54
C GLY A 203 10.23 -6.82 6.95
N THR A 204 10.16 -8.11 7.21
CA THR A 204 11.33 -9.00 7.26
C THR A 204 12.04 -9.10 5.89
N ALA A 205 11.53 -8.41 4.88
CA ALA A 205 12.28 -8.15 3.68
C ALA A 205 13.35 -7.12 3.99
N PRO A 206 14.55 -7.32 3.47
CA PRO A 206 15.52 -6.27 3.51
C PRO A 206 14.87 -5.04 2.89
N ARG A 207 14.56 -4.07 3.76
CA ARG A 207 14.33 -2.72 3.29
C ARG A 207 15.42 -2.52 2.26
N ALA A 208 15.09 -2.03 1.06
CA ALA A 208 16.11 -1.35 0.32
C ALA A 208 16.63 -0.29 1.32
N SER A 209 17.58 -0.70 2.15
CA SER A 209 18.35 0.21 2.97
C SER A 209 18.71 1.29 2.01
N ALA A 210 18.59 2.55 2.42
CA ALA A 210 18.90 3.70 1.58
C ALA A 210 19.94 3.30 0.56
N PRO A 211 19.67 3.38 -0.76
CA PRO A 211 20.42 2.66 -1.79
C PRO A 211 21.88 2.76 -1.43
N ARG A 212 22.59 1.64 -1.29
CA ARG A 212 24.01 1.70 -1.07
C ARG A 212 24.54 2.56 -2.18
N ALA A 213 25.02 3.76 -1.88
CA ALA A 213 25.49 4.75 -2.83
C ALA A 213 26.54 4.23 -3.84
N SER A 214 26.89 2.95 -3.75
CA SER A 214 27.88 2.22 -4.54
C SER A 214 27.31 1.05 -5.38
N ALA A 215 26.00 0.74 -5.32
CA ALA A 215 25.46 -0.32 -6.20
C ALA A 215 25.36 0.22 -7.63
N PRO A 216 25.87 -0.51 -8.66
CA PRO A 216 25.72 -0.08 -10.04
C PRO A 216 24.24 0.03 -10.39
N ALA A 217 23.81 1.22 -10.81
CA ALA A 217 22.42 1.48 -11.15
C ALA A 217 22.05 0.90 -12.52
N GLY A 218 20.91 0.23 -12.60
CA GLY A 218 20.31 -0.20 -13.86
C GLY A 218 19.87 0.98 -14.72
N ARG A 219 19.56 0.72 -15.99
CA ARG A 219 19.14 1.74 -16.96
C ARG A 219 17.65 1.62 -17.29
N THR A 220 16.94 2.75 -17.27
CA THR A 220 15.53 2.82 -17.67
C THR A 220 15.42 3.46 -19.07
N THR A 221 14.65 2.83 -19.95
CA THR A 221 14.37 3.29 -21.31
C THR A 221 12.85 3.44 -21.46
N ALA A 222 12.36 4.65 -21.71
CA ALA A 222 10.96 4.91 -22.00
C ALA A 222 10.62 4.54 -23.45
N ARG A 223 9.42 4.00 -23.67
CA ARG A 223 8.84 3.64 -24.96
C ARG A 223 7.34 3.93 -24.96
N THR A 224 6.79 4.01 -26.16
CA THR A 224 5.34 3.97 -26.36
C THR A 224 4.99 2.62 -26.97
N TRP A 225 4.07 1.93 -26.35
CA TRP A 225 3.48 0.72 -26.90
C TRP A 225 2.25 1.12 -27.73
N HIS A 226 2.39 1.03 -29.07
CA HIS A 226 1.28 1.22 -30.01
C HIS A 226 0.47 -0.07 -30.09
N ARG A 227 -0.59 -0.11 -29.30
CA ARG A 227 -1.42 -1.31 -29.16
C ARG A 227 -2.25 -1.60 -30.42
N PRO A 228 -2.55 -2.87 -30.72
CA PRO A 228 -3.42 -3.24 -31.84
C PRO A 228 -4.83 -2.65 -31.79
N ASP A 229 -5.33 -2.31 -30.57
CA ASP A 229 -6.62 -1.63 -30.37
C ASP A 229 -6.58 -0.11 -30.55
N GLY A 230 -5.46 0.44 -31.05
CA GLY A 230 -5.27 1.85 -31.37
C GLY A 230 -4.91 2.73 -30.17
N VAL A 231 -4.59 2.15 -29.03
CA VAL A 231 -4.18 2.89 -27.82
C VAL A 231 -2.67 3.02 -27.75
N ASP A 232 -2.19 4.23 -27.54
CA ASP A 232 -0.80 4.52 -27.22
C ASP A 232 -0.59 4.46 -25.71
N GLN A 233 0.26 3.54 -25.26
CA GLN A 233 0.49 3.29 -23.84
C GLN A 233 1.96 3.45 -23.48
N PRO A 234 2.32 4.34 -22.52
CA PRO A 234 3.68 4.48 -22.02
C PRO A 234 4.16 3.19 -21.34
N VAL A 235 5.41 2.85 -21.61
CA VAL A 235 6.10 1.69 -21.01
C VAL A 235 7.53 2.09 -20.71
N TRP A 236 8.02 1.69 -19.54
CA TRP A 236 9.43 1.85 -19.18
C TRP A 236 10.05 0.46 -19.05
N VAL A 237 11.15 0.25 -19.78
CA VAL A 237 11.95 -0.98 -19.67
C VAL A 237 13.21 -0.64 -18.87
N ARG A 238 13.31 -1.19 -17.66
CA ARG A 238 14.49 -1.03 -16.81
C ARG A 238 15.33 -2.30 -16.85
N THR A 239 16.56 -2.20 -17.33
CA THR A 239 17.50 -3.31 -17.35
C THR A 239 18.43 -3.25 -16.14
N PRO A 240 18.90 -4.40 -15.62
CA PRO A 240 19.88 -4.42 -14.55
C PRO A 240 21.22 -3.85 -15.01
N ALA A 241 22.04 -3.39 -14.07
CA ALA A 241 23.37 -2.88 -14.36
C ALA A 241 24.34 -3.94 -14.91
N ARG A 242 24.08 -5.20 -14.55
CA ARG A 242 24.87 -6.38 -14.98
C ARG A 242 23.95 -7.54 -15.29
N ALA A 243 24.24 -8.22 -16.40
CA ALA A 243 23.56 -9.44 -16.81
C ALA A 243 24.62 -10.40 -17.39
N PRO A 244 25.29 -11.21 -16.57
CA PRO A 244 26.25 -12.18 -17.06
C PRO A 244 25.60 -13.12 -18.08
N GLY A 245 26.28 -13.32 -19.23
CA GLY A 245 25.73 -14.12 -20.34
C GLY A 245 24.66 -13.40 -21.19
N GLY A 246 24.32 -12.15 -20.88
CA GLY A 246 23.37 -11.36 -21.65
C GLY A 246 21.90 -11.78 -21.49
N GLU A 247 21.59 -12.67 -20.55
CA GLU A 247 20.22 -13.13 -20.27
C GLU A 247 19.63 -12.43 -19.05
N VAL A 248 18.36 -12.03 -19.14
CA VAL A 248 17.63 -11.40 -18.04
C VAL A 248 16.26 -12.05 -17.85
N GLY A 249 15.86 -12.25 -16.59
CA GLY A 249 14.47 -12.50 -16.28
C GLY A 249 13.59 -11.29 -16.63
N LEU A 250 12.28 -11.45 -16.64
CA LEU A 250 11.34 -10.35 -16.85
C LEU A 250 10.46 -10.16 -15.61
N LEU A 251 10.29 -8.90 -15.19
CA LEU A 251 9.26 -8.46 -14.27
C LEU A 251 8.29 -7.57 -15.04
N VAL A 252 7.10 -8.05 -15.36
CA VAL A 252 6.02 -7.17 -15.82
C VAL A 252 5.31 -6.59 -14.61
N LEU A 253 5.25 -5.26 -14.51
CA LEU A 253 4.70 -4.55 -13.36
C LEU A 253 3.69 -3.52 -13.83
N PHE A 254 2.42 -3.73 -13.46
CA PHE A 254 1.33 -2.81 -13.77
C PHE A 254 1.42 -1.53 -12.94
N ASP A 255 0.67 -0.49 -13.34
CA ASP A 255 0.74 0.86 -12.77
C ASP A 255 2.12 1.51 -12.96
N GLY A 256 2.67 1.40 -14.17
CA GLY A 256 4.05 1.71 -14.52
C GLY A 256 4.53 3.10 -14.13
N ALA A 257 3.71 4.16 -14.28
CA ALA A 257 4.07 5.52 -13.87
C ALA A 257 4.34 5.62 -12.35
N MET A 258 3.61 4.86 -11.53
CA MET A 258 3.88 4.81 -10.08
C MET A 258 5.28 4.26 -9.82
N TRP A 259 5.64 3.14 -10.46
CA TRP A 259 6.90 2.44 -10.26
C TRP A 259 8.10 3.05 -10.99
N ALA A 260 7.85 3.85 -12.02
CA ALA A 260 8.90 4.56 -12.73
C ALA A 260 9.35 5.84 -11.99
N ASP A 261 8.40 6.55 -11.37
CA ASP A 261 8.60 7.93 -10.91
C ASP A 261 8.22 8.15 -9.44
N ARG A 262 6.99 7.78 -9.02
CA ARG A 262 6.44 8.18 -7.71
C ARG A 262 6.91 7.32 -6.54
N VAL A 263 7.05 6.02 -6.76
CA VAL A 263 7.61 5.03 -5.82
C VAL A 263 8.59 4.13 -6.57
N PRO A 264 9.75 4.67 -6.98
CA PRO A 264 10.63 4.02 -7.95
C PRO A 264 11.06 2.62 -7.53
N ILE A 265 10.78 1.61 -8.38
CA ILE A 265 11.22 0.23 -8.17
C ILE A 265 12.73 0.05 -8.43
N GLY A 266 13.33 0.98 -9.18
CA GLY A 266 14.73 0.88 -9.59
C GLY A 266 15.70 0.62 -8.45
N PRO A 267 15.74 1.44 -7.39
CA PRO A 267 16.62 1.23 -6.24
C PRO A 267 16.41 -0.11 -5.54
N VAL A 268 15.16 -0.59 -5.49
CA VAL A 268 14.82 -1.90 -4.90
C VAL A 268 15.46 -3.03 -5.72
N LEU A 269 15.29 -3.00 -7.04
CA LEU A 269 15.87 -4.02 -7.93
C LEU A 269 17.40 -3.97 -7.91
N ASP A 270 18.00 -2.79 -7.92
CA ASP A 270 19.46 -2.64 -7.87
C ASP A 270 20.05 -3.24 -6.58
N ASP A 271 19.40 -3.03 -5.42
CA ASP A 271 19.80 -3.64 -4.13
C ASP A 271 19.63 -5.17 -4.17
N LEU A 272 18.47 -5.66 -4.64
CA LEU A 272 18.21 -7.10 -4.74
C LEU A 272 19.22 -7.81 -5.66
N HIS A 273 19.56 -7.21 -6.81
CA HIS A 273 20.58 -7.72 -7.72
C HIS A 273 21.97 -7.69 -7.10
N ALA A 274 22.34 -6.57 -6.46
CA ALA A 274 23.65 -6.42 -5.83
C ALA A 274 23.90 -7.41 -4.69
N ARG A 275 22.81 -7.84 -4.02
CA ARG A 275 22.83 -8.84 -2.95
C ARG A 275 22.67 -10.27 -3.45
N GLY A 276 22.41 -10.47 -4.73
CA GLY A 276 22.16 -11.79 -5.31
C GLY A 276 20.88 -12.44 -4.82
N LEU A 277 19.90 -11.66 -4.33
CA LEU A 277 18.62 -12.16 -3.81
C LEU A 277 17.63 -12.48 -4.92
N VAL A 278 17.78 -11.86 -6.08
CA VAL A 278 17.04 -12.18 -7.30
C VAL A 278 18.04 -12.26 -8.47
N PRO A 279 17.78 -13.08 -9.49
CA PRO A 279 18.61 -13.12 -10.68
C PRO A 279 18.52 -11.78 -11.45
N PRO A 280 19.46 -11.49 -12.38
CA PRO A 280 19.35 -10.33 -13.26
C PRO A 280 17.98 -10.28 -13.93
N THR A 281 17.20 -9.24 -13.65
CA THR A 281 15.80 -9.12 -14.07
C THR A 281 15.57 -7.75 -14.68
N ALA A 282 15.00 -7.70 -15.88
CA ALA A 282 14.52 -6.47 -16.51
C ALA A 282 13.07 -6.22 -16.10
N ALA A 283 12.78 -5.00 -15.62
CA ALA A 283 11.41 -4.62 -15.28
C ALA A 283 10.74 -3.89 -16.46
N VAL A 284 9.54 -4.33 -16.79
CA VAL A 284 8.64 -3.78 -17.80
C VAL A 284 7.49 -3.11 -17.07
N LEU A 285 7.54 -1.79 -16.94
CA LEU A 285 6.59 -0.99 -16.19
C LEU A 285 5.53 -0.50 -17.16
N VAL A 286 4.29 -1.00 -17.03
CA VAL A 286 3.20 -0.74 -17.96
C VAL A 286 2.26 0.30 -17.37
N ASP A 287 2.10 1.45 -18.03
CA ASP A 287 1.27 2.54 -17.55
C ASP A 287 -0.21 2.17 -17.43
N ALA A 288 -0.90 2.78 -16.49
CA ALA A 288 -2.34 2.57 -16.30
C ALA A 288 -3.22 3.51 -17.15
N LEU A 289 -2.65 4.55 -17.76
CA LEU A 289 -3.30 5.62 -18.52
C LEU A 289 -4.27 6.45 -17.67
N SER A 290 -5.52 6.01 -17.57
CA SER A 290 -6.56 6.63 -16.74
C SER A 290 -7.21 5.62 -15.79
N THR A 291 -7.96 6.10 -14.81
CA THR A 291 -8.68 5.23 -13.87
C THR A 291 -9.66 4.28 -14.59
N ASP A 292 -10.39 4.79 -15.59
CA ASP A 292 -11.39 4.01 -16.31
C ASP A 292 -10.71 2.99 -17.23
N ARG A 293 -9.66 3.41 -17.94
CA ARG A 293 -8.87 2.52 -18.77
C ARG A 293 -8.21 1.43 -17.95
N ARG A 294 -7.64 1.80 -16.80
CA ARG A 294 -7.05 0.86 -15.84
C ARG A 294 -8.04 -0.22 -15.41
N ALA A 295 -9.26 0.17 -15.09
CA ALA A 295 -10.30 -0.80 -14.71
C ALA A 295 -10.67 -1.72 -15.88
N ALA A 296 -10.85 -1.17 -17.09
CA ALA A 296 -11.19 -1.94 -18.28
C ALA A 296 -10.08 -2.92 -18.67
N ASP A 297 -8.82 -2.49 -18.64
CA ASP A 297 -7.67 -3.29 -19.05
C ASP A 297 -7.32 -4.36 -17.99
N LEU A 298 -7.25 -4.00 -16.71
CA LEU A 298 -6.74 -4.90 -15.68
C LEU A 298 -7.81 -5.82 -15.06
N ALA A 299 -9.06 -5.37 -14.98
CA ALA A 299 -10.13 -6.15 -14.38
C ALA A 299 -11.16 -6.66 -15.41
N GLY A 300 -11.17 -6.08 -16.60
CA GLY A 300 -12.10 -6.45 -17.67
C GLY A 300 -11.82 -7.82 -18.31
N THR A 301 -11.75 -7.85 -19.64
CA THR A 301 -11.52 -9.07 -20.42
C THR A 301 -10.06 -9.51 -20.40
N ASP A 302 -9.81 -10.79 -20.73
CA ASP A 302 -8.45 -11.32 -20.85
C ASP A 302 -7.68 -10.80 -22.07
N ALA A 303 -8.37 -10.17 -23.04
CA ALA A 303 -7.75 -9.68 -24.28
C ALA A 303 -6.56 -8.74 -24.04
N TYR A 304 -6.67 -7.84 -23.06
CA TYR A 304 -5.55 -6.97 -22.70
C TYR A 304 -4.35 -7.76 -22.14
N LEU A 305 -4.62 -8.76 -21.32
CA LEU A 305 -3.58 -9.61 -20.76
C LEU A 305 -2.86 -10.41 -21.86
N ASP A 306 -3.60 -10.89 -22.85
CA ASP A 306 -3.04 -11.54 -24.03
C ASP A 306 -2.17 -10.57 -24.84
N LEU A 307 -2.58 -9.31 -25.02
CA LEU A 307 -1.77 -8.29 -25.68
C LEU A 307 -0.45 -8.00 -24.92
N VAL A 308 -0.47 -7.99 -23.60
CA VAL A 308 0.76 -7.84 -22.81
C VAL A 308 1.76 -8.97 -23.10
N ALA A 309 1.28 -10.21 -23.15
CA ALA A 309 2.15 -11.37 -23.40
C ALA A 309 2.59 -11.49 -24.86
N ASP A 310 1.68 -11.27 -25.82
CA ASP A 310 1.85 -11.67 -27.22
C ASP A 310 2.18 -10.48 -28.16
N ASP A 311 2.00 -9.22 -27.68
CA ASP A 311 2.33 -8.04 -28.48
C ASP A 311 3.37 -7.14 -27.76
N LEU A 312 3.14 -6.72 -26.52
CA LEU A 312 4.08 -5.86 -25.78
C LEU A 312 5.47 -6.49 -25.65
N LEU A 313 5.55 -7.72 -25.14
CA LEU A 313 6.85 -8.34 -24.91
C LEU A 313 7.65 -8.51 -26.21
N PRO A 314 7.14 -9.14 -27.27
CA PRO A 314 7.94 -9.35 -28.49
C PRO A 314 8.19 -8.08 -29.29
N ARG A 315 7.25 -7.11 -29.33
CA ARG A 315 7.35 -5.95 -30.20
C ARG A 315 8.02 -4.73 -29.56
N VAL A 316 7.98 -4.61 -28.24
CA VAL A 316 8.55 -3.45 -27.52
C VAL A 316 9.71 -3.86 -26.64
N VAL A 317 9.55 -4.91 -25.83
CA VAL A 317 10.56 -5.27 -24.82
C VAL A 317 11.75 -5.95 -25.45
N GLU A 318 11.57 -6.99 -26.25
CA GLU A 318 12.68 -7.72 -26.89
C GLU A 318 13.58 -6.82 -27.76
N PRO A 319 13.05 -5.88 -28.60
CA PRO A 319 13.90 -4.95 -29.32
C PRO A 319 14.73 -4.01 -28.42
N VAL A 320 14.17 -3.60 -27.26
CA VAL A 320 14.92 -2.79 -26.29
C VAL A 320 16.06 -3.60 -25.69
N LEU A 321 15.80 -4.83 -25.29
CA LEU A 321 16.83 -5.75 -24.76
C LEU A 321 17.91 -6.01 -25.79
N ALA A 322 17.54 -6.39 -27.03
CA ALA A 322 18.48 -6.68 -28.12
C ALA A 322 19.38 -5.49 -28.45
N GLY A 323 18.83 -4.26 -28.45
CA GLY A 323 19.59 -3.03 -28.65
C GLY A 323 20.64 -2.76 -27.55
N LEU A 324 20.56 -3.46 -26.43
CA LEU A 324 21.50 -3.41 -25.29
C LEU A 324 22.37 -4.69 -25.20
N GLY A 325 22.30 -5.59 -26.20
CA GLY A 325 23.00 -6.87 -26.18
C GLY A 325 22.43 -7.86 -25.15
N LEU A 326 21.16 -7.68 -24.76
CA LEU A 326 20.44 -8.53 -23.82
C LEU A 326 19.35 -9.33 -24.54
N ARG A 327 18.87 -10.39 -23.91
CA ARG A 327 17.70 -11.16 -24.32
C ARG A 327 16.95 -11.66 -23.09
N SER A 328 15.66 -11.91 -23.21
CA SER A 328 14.89 -12.57 -22.16
C SER A 328 15.37 -14.01 -21.97
N HIS A 329 15.37 -14.47 -20.73
CA HIS A 329 15.73 -15.83 -20.38
C HIS A 329 14.66 -16.80 -20.92
N PRO A 330 15.01 -18.00 -21.48
CA PRO A 330 14.03 -18.91 -22.05
C PRO A 330 13.14 -19.62 -20.99
N ASP A 331 13.60 -19.71 -19.75
CA ASP A 331 12.88 -20.38 -18.67
C ASP A 331 11.81 -19.47 -18.06
N PRO A 332 10.50 -19.85 -18.15
CA PRO A 332 9.41 -19.09 -17.51
C PRO A 332 9.58 -18.87 -16.00
N ALA A 333 10.28 -19.74 -15.30
CA ALA A 333 10.58 -19.59 -13.87
C ALA A 333 11.39 -18.32 -13.55
N ARG A 334 12.03 -17.72 -14.55
CA ARG A 334 12.74 -16.43 -14.45
C ARG A 334 11.86 -15.22 -14.73
N HIS A 335 10.57 -15.43 -15.05
CA HIS A 335 9.66 -14.36 -15.40
C HIS A 335 8.53 -14.27 -14.37
N VAL A 336 8.29 -13.07 -13.90
CA VAL A 336 7.26 -12.76 -12.91
C VAL A 336 6.37 -11.63 -13.42
N VAL A 337 5.09 -11.69 -13.15
CA VAL A 337 4.17 -10.58 -13.32
C VAL A 337 3.67 -10.12 -11.96
N ALA A 338 3.64 -8.80 -11.73
CA ALA A 338 3.29 -8.22 -10.45
C ALA A 338 2.33 -7.04 -10.59
N GLY A 339 1.57 -6.77 -9.53
CA GLY A 339 0.70 -5.61 -9.48
C GLY A 339 -0.10 -5.50 -8.18
N GLN A 340 -0.81 -4.38 -8.05
CA GLN A 340 -1.57 -3.99 -6.86
C GLN A 340 -3.05 -3.82 -7.20
N SER A 341 -3.95 -4.24 -6.32
CA SER A 341 -5.39 -4.07 -6.52
C SER A 341 -5.87 -4.75 -7.81
N TYR A 342 -6.43 -4.02 -8.78
CA TYR A 342 -6.71 -4.55 -10.12
C TYR A 342 -5.45 -5.05 -10.84
N GLY A 343 -4.29 -4.41 -10.62
CA GLY A 343 -3.02 -4.92 -11.12
C GLY A 343 -2.64 -6.27 -10.51
N GLY A 344 -2.95 -6.49 -9.23
CA GLY A 344 -2.77 -7.77 -8.56
C GLY A 344 -3.69 -8.87 -9.10
N LEU A 345 -4.94 -8.53 -9.40
CA LEU A 345 -5.89 -9.41 -10.11
C LEU A 345 -5.36 -9.76 -11.50
N ALA A 346 -4.93 -8.75 -12.28
CA ALA A 346 -4.37 -8.92 -13.61
C ALA A 346 -3.12 -9.79 -13.61
N ALA A 347 -2.19 -9.56 -12.67
CA ALA A 347 -0.97 -10.35 -12.51
C ALA A 347 -1.28 -11.83 -12.26
N PHE A 348 -2.21 -12.11 -11.37
CA PHE A 348 -2.65 -13.47 -11.07
C PHE A 348 -3.29 -14.14 -12.30
N ARG A 349 -4.17 -13.43 -13.02
CA ARG A 349 -4.83 -13.94 -14.24
C ARG A 349 -3.83 -14.16 -15.36
N LEU A 350 -2.91 -13.22 -15.60
CA LEU A 350 -1.93 -13.31 -16.69
C LEU A 350 -0.99 -14.50 -16.49
N ALA A 351 -0.44 -14.68 -15.30
CA ALA A 351 0.41 -15.84 -15.00
C ALA A 351 -0.36 -17.18 -15.12
N ALA A 352 -1.64 -17.20 -14.73
CA ALA A 352 -2.48 -18.37 -14.89
C ALA A 352 -2.77 -18.73 -16.35
N ARG A 353 -2.89 -17.72 -17.22
CA ARG A 353 -3.20 -17.87 -18.64
C ARG A 353 -1.99 -18.17 -19.51
N ARG A 354 -0.82 -17.70 -19.10
CA ARG A 354 0.44 -17.79 -19.85
C ARG A 354 1.55 -18.41 -19.01
N PRO A 355 1.33 -19.63 -18.48
CA PRO A 355 2.34 -20.30 -17.64
C PRO A 355 3.64 -20.61 -18.39
N GLU A 356 3.55 -20.73 -19.73
CA GLU A 356 4.71 -20.89 -20.61
C GLU A 356 5.57 -19.61 -20.72
N ARG A 357 5.06 -18.47 -20.27
CA ARG A 357 5.76 -17.19 -20.26
C ARG A 357 6.09 -16.71 -18.83
N PHE A 358 5.23 -16.99 -17.85
CA PHE A 358 5.36 -16.49 -16.49
C PHE A 358 5.27 -17.66 -15.49
N GLY A 359 6.41 -18.02 -14.90
CA GLY A 359 6.47 -19.04 -13.87
C GLY A 359 6.04 -18.54 -12.49
N ALA A 360 5.90 -17.22 -12.29
CA ALA A 360 5.50 -16.65 -11.01
C ALA A 360 4.59 -15.41 -11.15
N CYS A 361 3.81 -15.14 -10.10
CA CYS A 361 3.12 -13.87 -9.93
C CYS A 361 3.24 -13.33 -8.50
N VAL A 362 3.26 -11.99 -8.37
CA VAL A 362 3.15 -11.27 -7.10
C VAL A 362 1.89 -10.41 -7.14
N SER A 363 0.90 -10.75 -6.34
CA SER A 363 -0.35 -10.01 -6.23
C SER A 363 -0.44 -9.34 -4.86
N GLN A 364 -0.36 -8.01 -4.84
CA GLN A 364 -0.55 -7.22 -3.63
C GLN A 364 -1.99 -6.69 -3.60
N SER A 365 -2.74 -7.02 -2.54
CA SER A 365 -4.16 -6.63 -2.39
C SER A 365 -4.99 -6.93 -3.65
N GLY A 366 -4.81 -8.10 -4.25
CA GLY A 366 -5.49 -8.46 -5.49
C GLY A 366 -7.01 -8.32 -5.37
N SER A 367 -7.65 -7.65 -6.35
CA SER A 367 -9.10 -7.40 -6.36
C SER A 367 -9.88 -8.68 -6.65
N PHE A 368 -9.66 -9.75 -5.88
CA PHE A 368 -10.30 -11.06 -6.06
C PHE A 368 -11.80 -11.07 -5.73
N TRP A 369 -12.31 -9.97 -5.22
CA TRP A 369 -13.75 -9.71 -5.10
C TRP A 369 -14.45 -9.46 -6.46
N TRP A 370 -13.69 -9.18 -7.52
CA TRP A 370 -14.24 -8.87 -8.85
C TRP A 370 -15.06 -10.03 -9.43
N PRO A 371 -16.21 -9.79 -10.11
CA PRO A 371 -16.80 -8.49 -10.44
C PRO A 371 -17.71 -7.88 -9.36
N ALA A 372 -18.07 -8.61 -8.30
CA ALA A 372 -19.01 -8.17 -7.28
C ALA A 372 -18.40 -8.28 -5.88
N MET A 373 -18.20 -7.13 -5.22
CA MET A 373 -17.62 -7.07 -3.88
C MET A 373 -18.58 -7.69 -2.85
N ASP A 374 -19.84 -7.32 -2.92
CA ASP A 374 -20.87 -7.69 -1.94
C ASP A 374 -21.44 -9.10 -2.14
N ASP A 375 -21.04 -9.82 -3.18
CA ASP A 375 -21.50 -11.17 -3.47
C ASP A 375 -20.33 -12.16 -3.66
N PRO A 376 -19.94 -12.89 -2.59
CA PRO A 376 -18.87 -13.88 -2.69
C PRO A 376 -19.09 -14.99 -3.74
N ALA A 377 -20.35 -15.29 -4.09
CA ALA A 377 -20.67 -16.31 -5.09
C ALA A 377 -20.24 -15.89 -6.51
N GLN A 378 -20.14 -14.59 -6.78
CA GLN A 378 -19.75 -14.04 -8.07
C GLN A 378 -18.23 -13.76 -8.19
N ARG A 379 -17.42 -14.06 -7.18
CA ARG A 379 -15.96 -13.87 -7.22
C ARG A 379 -15.33 -14.79 -8.27
N ALA A 380 -15.03 -14.21 -9.45
CA ALA A 380 -14.65 -14.97 -10.64
C ALA A 380 -13.40 -15.84 -10.45
N VAL A 381 -12.36 -15.31 -9.75
CA VAL A 381 -11.12 -16.08 -9.49
C VAL A 381 -11.39 -17.27 -8.57
N ALA A 382 -12.13 -17.07 -7.50
CA ALA A 382 -12.47 -18.17 -6.58
C ALA A 382 -13.34 -19.24 -7.26
N ALA A 383 -14.31 -18.83 -8.07
CA ALA A 383 -15.14 -19.74 -8.87
C ALA A 383 -14.27 -20.56 -9.85
N HIS A 384 -13.37 -19.92 -10.58
CA HIS A 384 -12.44 -20.59 -11.50
C HIS A 384 -11.55 -21.60 -10.76
N LEU A 385 -10.96 -21.21 -9.63
CA LEU A 385 -10.07 -22.08 -8.84
C LEU A 385 -10.77 -23.31 -8.27
N ARG A 386 -12.09 -23.32 -8.10
CA ARG A 386 -12.82 -24.50 -7.65
C ARG A 386 -12.90 -25.62 -8.67
N THR A 387 -12.76 -25.33 -9.96
CA THR A 387 -12.97 -26.26 -11.09
C THR A 387 -11.76 -26.46 -11.99
N ALA A 388 -10.89 -25.46 -12.12
CA ALA A 388 -9.71 -25.52 -12.98
C ALA A 388 -8.66 -26.54 -12.47
N PRO A 389 -7.77 -27.08 -13.33
CA PRO A 389 -6.65 -27.92 -12.89
C PRO A 389 -5.64 -27.11 -12.06
N ALA A 390 -4.87 -27.79 -11.21
CA ALA A 390 -3.78 -27.16 -10.47
C ALA A 390 -2.68 -26.64 -11.41
N ARG A 391 -2.03 -25.55 -11.00
CA ARG A 391 -1.01 -24.84 -11.80
C ARG A 391 0.36 -25.02 -11.18
N ALA A 392 1.40 -25.02 -12.02
CA ALA A 392 2.79 -25.01 -11.59
C ALA A 392 3.31 -23.60 -11.24
N THR A 393 2.55 -22.54 -11.54
CA THR A 393 2.95 -21.15 -11.31
C THR A 393 3.13 -20.88 -9.82
N ARG A 394 4.27 -20.30 -9.43
CA ARG A 394 4.51 -19.83 -8.07
C ARG A 394 3.67 -18.56 -7.81
N THR A 395 2.84 -18.59 -6.81
CA THR A 395 1.96 -17.48 -6.46
C THR A 395 2.40 -16.85 -5.14
N VAL A 396 2.67 -15.55 -5.16
CA VAL A 396 2.91 -14.74 -3.96
C VAL A 396 1.72 -13.80 -3.77
N LEU A 397 1.01 -13.95 -2.66
CA LEU A 397 -0.10 -13.08 -2.28
C LEU A 397 0.26 -12.28 -1.04
N GLN A 398 0.17 -10.97 -1.14
CA GLN A 398 0.33 -10.05 -0.01
C GLN A 398 -0.93 -9.20 0.10
N VAL A 399 -1.49 -9.03 1.30
CA VAL A 399 -2.72 -8.26 1.52
C VAL A 399 -2.68 -7.51 2.83
N GLY A 400 -3.29 -6.33 2.86
CA GLY A 400 -3.44 -5.55 4.09
C GLY A 400 -4.53 -6.12 4.99
N ARG A 401 -4.25 -6.27 6.29
CA ARG A 401 -5.23 -6.76 7.29
C ARG A 401 -6.41 -5.80 7.49
N LEU A 402 -6.23 -4.53 7.14
CA LEU A 402 -7.22 -3.47 7.36
C LEU A 402 -8.02 -3.14 6.09
N GLU A 403 -8.07 -4.06 5.12
CA GLU A 403 -8.77 -3.87 3.84
C GLU A 403 -10.19 -4.48 3.82
N GLY A 404 -10.66 -5.02 4.93
CA GLY A 404 -12.03 -5.55 5.07
C GLY A 404 -12.31 -6.70 4.09
N GLU A 405 -13.37 -6.61 3.30
CA GLU A 405 -13.82 -7.64 2.37
C GLU A 405 -12.75 -8.02 1.32
N LEU A 406 -11.86 -7.09 0.96
CA LEU A 406 -10.75 -7.39 0.07
C LEU A 406 -9.76 -8.35 0.73
N THR A 407 -9.49 -8.20 2.03
CA THR A 407 -8.68 -9.15 2.80
C THR A 407 -9.32 -10.53 2.78
N ASP A 408 -10.64 -10.61 2.99
CA ASP A 408 -11.36 -11.88 3.02
C ASP A 408 -11.38 -12.57 1.66
N ALA A 409 -11.50 -11.82 0.57
CA ALA A 409 -11.38 -12.36 -0.79
C ALA A 409 -9.98 -12.92 -1.08
N ASN A 410 -8.92 -12.27 -0.60
CA ASN A 410 -7.54 -12.77 -0.71
C ASN A 410 -7.31 -14.02 0.14
N ARG A 411 -7.85 -14.07 1.36
CA ARG A 411 -7.83 -15.27 2.24
C ARG A 411 -8.52 -16.45 1.57
N GLU A 412 -9.67 -16.22 0.93
CA GLU A 412 -10.39 -17.26 0.20
C GLU A 412 -9.54 -17.85 -0.93
N VAL A 413 -8.93 -17.00 -1.77
CA VAL A 413 -8.04 -17.44 -2.85
C VAL A 413 -6.85 -18.20 -2.29
N ALA A 414 -6.19 -17.69 -1.24
CA ALA A 414 -5.08 -18.36 -0.59
C ALA A 414 -5.46 -19.75 -0.05
N ALA A 415 -6.65 -19.88 0.57
CA ALA A 415 -7.16 -21.16 1.04
C ALA A 415 -7.46 -22.13 -0.11
N LEU A 416 -7.98 -21.65 -1.24
CA LEU A 416 -8.20 -22.45 -2.45
C LEU A 416 -6.87 -22.98 -3.00
N LEU A 417 -5.88 -22.13 -3.18
CA LEU A 417 -4.54 -22.51 -3.69
C LEU A 417 -3.87 -23.57 -2.80
N ARG A 418 -3.92 -23.39 -1.46
CA ARG A 418 -3.39 -24.38 -0.51
C ARG A 418 -4.08 -25.73 -0.63
N ARG A 419 -5.43 -25.75 -0.72
CA ARG A 419 -6.19 -27.02 -0.88
C ARG A 419 -5.84 -27.75 -2.17
N ARG A 420 -5.40 -27.03 -3.20
CA ARG A 420 -5.02 -27.57 -4.50
C ARG A 420 -3.54 -28.01 -4.53
N GLY A 421 -2.77 -27.76 -3.46
CA GLY A 421 -1.34 -28.07 -3.42
C GLY A 421 -0.50 -27.17 -4.32
N GLU A 422 -0.99 -25.99 -4.71
CA GLU A 422 -0.24 -25.02 -5.52
C GLU A 422 0.83 -24.31 -4.70
N HIS A 423 1.93 -23.89 -5.35
CA HIS A 423 2.99 -23.12 -4.70
C HIS A 423 2.50 -21.74 -4.30
N LEU A 424 2.31 -21.51 -3.01
CA LEU A 424 1.80 -20.26 -2.46
C LEU A 424 2.68 -19.73 -1.33
N ASP A 425 3.15 -18.51 -1.48
CA ASP A 425 3.60 -17.65 -0.39
C ASP A 425 2.48 -16.66 -0.06
N TYR A 426 2.04 -16.59 1.20
CA TYR A 426 0.93 -15.73 1.61
C TYR A 426 1.29 -14.93 2.85
N THR A 427 1.22 -13.61 2.73
CA THR A 427 1.55 -12.66 3.81
C THR A 427 0.42 -11.66 4.03
N GLU A 428 0.04 -11.45 5.28
CA GLU A 428 -0.83 -10.35 5.69
C GLU A 428 -0.01 -9.25 6.36
N VAL A 429 -0.08 -8.04 5.80
CA VAL A 429 0.60 -6.85 6.29
C VAL A 429 -0.37 -6.02 7.14
N THR A 430 0.09 -5.45 8.24
CA THR A 430 -0.72 -4.55 9.05
C THR A 430 -0.82 -3.17 8.39
N GLY A 431 -1.73 -3.05 7.42
CA GLY A 431 -1.97 -1.85 6.62
C GLY A 431 -3.32 -1.88 5.92
N GLY A 432 -3.73 -0.74 5.38
CA GLY A 432 -4.92 -0.59 4.52
C GLY A 432 -4.57 -0.75 3.04
N HIS A 433 -5.50 -0.42 2.14
CA HIS A 433 -5.32 -0.47 0.69
C HIS A 433 -4.44 0.70 0.21
N ASP A 434 -3.10 0.54 0.27
CA ASP A 434 -2.20 1.68 0.27
C ASP A 434 -0.80 1.42 -0.30
N TRP A 435 -0.31 2.40 -1.08
CA TRP A 435 1.03 2.42 -1.65
C TRP A 435 2.16 2.44 -0.61
N ALA A 436 1.90 2.93 0.60
CA ALA A 436 2.90 3.00 1.67
C ALA A 436 3.49 1.64 2.02
N TRP A 437 2.68 0.59 2.07
CA TRP A 437 3.18 -0.75 2.33
C TRP A 437 3.45 -1.55 1.04
N TRP A 438 2.67 -1.34 -0.04
CA TRP A 438 2.93 -2.04 -1.30
C TRP A 438 4.36 -1.84 -1.78
N SER A 439 4.82 -0.59 -1.81
CA SER A 439 6.19 -0.25 -2.24
C SER A 439 7.27 -0.89 -1.35
N ARG A 440 7.00 -1.02 -0.05
CA ARG A 440 7.95 -1.60 0.91
C ARG A 440 8.02 -3.12 0.84
N HIS A 441 6.90 -3.78 0.50
CA HIS A 441 6.81 -5.23 0.52
C HIS A 441 6.99 -5.90 -0.86
N LEU A 442 6.99 -5.14 -1.95
CA LEU A 442 7.17 -5.71 -3.29
C LEU A 442 8.51 -6.44 -3.42
N GLY A 443 9.60 -5.87 -2.88
CA GLY A 443 10.92 -6.50 -2.90
C GLY A 443 10.92 -7.91 -2.28
N ALA A 444 10.26 -8.08 -1.13
CA ALA A 444 10.08 -9.40 -0.51
C ALA A 444 9.27 -10.34 -1.39
N GLY A 445 8.21 -9.83 -2.00
CA GLY A 445 7.43 -10.62 -2.95
C GLY A 445 8.25 -11.10 -4.14
N LEU A 446 9.15 -10.26 -4.67
CA LEU A 446 10.05 -10.63 -5.76
C LEU A 446 11.07 -11.68 -5.34
N VAL A 447 11.64 -11.59 -4.13
CA VAL A 447 12.52 -12.61 -3.57
C VAL A 447 11.78 -13.95 -3.43
N ALA A 448 10.55 -13.94 -2.88
CA ALA A 448 9.75 -15.16 -2.78
C ALA A 448 9.37 -15.75 -4.14
N ALA A 449 9.23 -14.92 -5.18
CA ALA A 449 8.84 -15.35 -6.52
C ALA A 449 10.00 -15.88 -7.36
N LEU A 450 11.21 -15.32 -7.24
CA LEU A 450 12.35 -15.55 -8.13
C LEU A 450 13.58 -16.14 -7.43
N GLY A 451 13.58 -16.14 -6.08
CA GLY A 451 14.66 -16.62 -5.23
C GLY A 451 14.73 -18.14 -5.02
#